data_f6806dffa9ee9e1ba61fbac593a07488
#
_entry.id   f6806dffa9ee9e1ba61fbac593a07488
#
_cell.length_a   1.000
_cell.length_b   1.000
_cell.length_c   1.000
_cell.angle_alpha   90.00
_cell.angle_beta   90.00
_cell.angle_gamma   90.00
#
_symmetry.space_group_name_H-M   'P 1'
#
loop_
_entity.id
_entity.type
_entity.pdbx_description
1 polymer ?
#
loop_
_entity_poly.entity_id
_entity_poly.type
_entity_poly.pdbx_seq_one_letter_code
_entity_poly.pdbx_strand_id
1 'polypeptide(L)'
;MKRVTLLLVATMLAAVTATAQDWAKARLEKSPRHLEWVKVKHGDRVVNCFIAYPEVKDKAAAVIVIHEIFGLTDWVRGVADQLAEAGYIAIAPDLLSGSAPGGGGTAELGGADAVRKAISSLPPDQITADLNAVAEYVAKLPAGNGKLAVGGFCWGGGQTFRFATNNKNIKAAFAFYGTGPENEADLARINCPVYGFYGGNDNRVNATIPTSTELMKKAKKTYEPVTYEGAGHGFMRAGEDPAGNEANKKARDEAWKRWKDLLKKI
;
A
#
# COMPACT_ATOMS: atom_id res chain seq x y z
N MET A 1 -41.42 16.82 -55.17
CA MET A 1 -40.09 17.02 -54.61
C MET A 1 -40.20 16.97 -53.05
N LYS A 2 -39.90 15.81 -52.43
CA LYS A 2 -39.97 15.62 -50.97
C LYS A 2 -38.58 15.86 -50.37
N ARG A 3 -38.43 16.88 -49.54
CA ARG A 3 -37.18 17.16 -48.81
C ARG A 3 -37.11 16.20 -47.62
N VAL A 4 -36.11 15.33 -47.60
CA VAL A 4 -35.76 14.49 -46.45
C VAL A 4 -34.79 15.30 -45.58
N THR A 5 -35.23 15.68 -44.39
CA THR A 5 -34.41 16.35 -43.38
C THR A 5 -33.69 15.26 -42.58
N LEU A 6 -32.37 15.18 -42.76
CA LEU A 6 -31.52 14.27 -42.03
C LEU A 6 -31.25 14.87 -40.65
N LEU A 7 -31.84 14.31 -39.58
CA LEU A 7 -31.48 14.66 -38.19
C LEU A 7 -30.17 13.93 -37.83
N LEU A 8 -29.08 14.69 -37.70
CA LEU A 8 -27.86 14.20 -37.10
C LEU A 8 -28.08 14.14 -35.58
N VAL A 9 -28.24 12.93 -35.06
CA VAL A 9 -28.16 12.68 -33.61
C VAL A 9 -26.66 12.59 -33.25
N ALA A 10 -26.12 13.67 -32.71
CA ALA A 10 -24.80 13.69 -32.10
C ALA A 10 -24.88 12.94 -30.78
N THR A 11 -24.48 11.67 -30.75
CA THR A 11 -24.21 10.94 -29.51
C THR A 11 -22.94 11.53 -28.88
N MET A 12 -23.11 12.37 -27.86
CA MET A 12 -22.02 12.71 -26.93
C MET A 12 -21.62 11.42 -26.23
N LEU A 13 -20.52 10.80 -26.67
CA LEU A 13 -19.75 9.91 -25.82
C LEU A 13 -19.17 10.77 -24.68
N ALA A 14 -19.83 10.77 -23.53
CA ALA A 14 -19.19 11.19 -22.30
C ALA A 14 -18.03 10.24 -22.07
N ALA A 15 -16.81 10.68 -22.35
CA ALA A 15 -15.62 10.02 -21.89
C ALA A 15 -15.73 10.00 -20.35
N VAL A 16 -16.03 8.82 -19.80
CA VAL A 16 -15.82 8.56 -18.38
C VAL A 16 -14.29 8.55 -18.23
N THR A 17 -13.72 9.74 -18.07
CA THR A 17 -12.39 9.90 -17.53
C THR A 17 -12.44 9.18 -16.20
N ALA A 18 -11.60 8.15 -16.03
CA ALA A 18 -11.37 7.54 -14.75
C ALA A 18 -11.15 8.71 -13.78
N THR A 19 -12.10 8.94 -12.88
CA THR A 19 -11.99 9.92 -11.81
C THR A 19 -10.88 9.37 -10.92
N ALA A 20 -9.67 9.77 -11.27
CA ALA A 20 -8.47 9.42 -10.54
C ALA A 20 -8.63 10.05 -9.17
N GLN A 21 -9.06 9.30 -8.18
CA GLN A 21 -8.94 9.56 -6.74
C GLN A 21 -8.82 11.06 -6.35
N ASP A 22 -9.57 11.96 -7.04
CA ASP A 22 -9.53 13.40 -6.81
C ASP A 22 -9.84 13.75 -5.36
N TRP A 23 -10.68 12.93 -4.70
CA TRP A 23 -10.95 13.02 -3.28
C TRP A 23 -9.70 12.77 -2.42
N ALA A 24 -8.82 11.83 -2.83
CA ALA A 24 -7.59 11.53 -2.10
C ALA A 24 -6.57 12.67 -2.27
N LYS A 25 -6.46 13.23 -3.48
CA LYS A 25 -5.65 14.41 -3.76
C LYS A 25 -6.13 15.61 -2.95
N ALA A 26 -7.44 15.90 -2.97
CA ALA A 26 -8.03 17.01 -2.21
C ALA A 26 -7.81 16.87 -0.70
N ARG A 27 -7.76 15.64 -0.18
CA ARG A 27 -7.42 15.38 1.22
C ARG A 27 -5.96 15.72 1.52
N LEU A 28 -5.03 15.27 0.67
CA LEU A 28 -3.60 15.58 0.82
C LEU A 28 -3.32 17.09 0.78
N GLU A 29 -3.96 17.81 -0.14
CA GLU A 29 -3.82 19.27 -0.27
C GLU A 29 -4.30 20.05 0.97
N LYS A 30 -5.20 19.44 1.77
CA LYS A 30 -5.73 20.01 3.00
C LYS A 30 -5.03 19.51 4.26
N SER A 31 -4.06 18.62 4.13
CA SER A 31 -3.34 18.07 5.29
C SER A 31 -2.57 19.17 6.01
N PRO A 32 -2.71 19.31 7.34
CA PRO A 32 -1.91 20.26 8.12
C PRO A 32 -0.51 19.74 8.45
N ARG A 33 -0.23 18.47 8.12
CA ARG A 33 1.02 17.79 8.50
C ARG A 33 2.15 18.10 7.53
N HIS A 34 3.39 17.91 7.99
CA HIS A 34 4.56 18.03 7.13
C HIS A 34 4.61 16.83 6.17
N LEU A 35 4.43 17.10 4.89
CA LEU A 35 4.43 16.13 3.78
C LEU A 35 5.54 16.51 2.82
N GLU A 36 6.43 15.59 2.48
CA GLU A 36 7.52 15.87 1.55
C GLU A 36 7.89 14.67 0.66
N TRP A 37 8.62 14.93 -0.40
CA TRP A 37 9.26 13.92 -1.22
C TRP A 37 10.74 13.82 -0.88
N VAL A 38 11.20 12.61 -0.63
CA VAL A 38 12.60 12.30 -0.35
C VAL A 38 13.16 11.30 -1.36
N LYS A 39 14.47 11.36 -1.58
CA LYS A 39 15.18 10.44 -2.47
C LYS A 39 16.05 9.51 -1.64
N VAL A 40 15.69 8.23 -1.62
CA VAL A 40 16.49 7.18 -0.95
C VAL A 40 17.40 6.55 -1.98
N LYS A 41 18.71 6.63 -1.74
CA LYS A 41 19.74 6.10 -2.66
C LYS A 41 20.32 4.81 -2.11
N HIS A 42 20.48 3.80 -2.97
CA HIS A 42 21.29 2.62 -2.70
C HIS A 42 21.94 2.12 -4.00
N GLY A 43 23.26 1.91 -3.96
CA GLY A 43 24.02 1.70 -5.19
C GLY A 43 23.75 2.83 -6.20
N ASP A 44 23.51 2.46 -7.45
CA ASP A 44 23.18 3.42 -8.53
C ASP A 44 21.68 3.75 -8.62
N ARG A 45 20.86 3.17 -7.74
CA ARG A 45 19.41 3.35 -7.75
C ARG A 45 18.97 4.48 -6.83
N VAL A 46 17.94 5.22 -7.26
CA VAL A 46 17.27 6.25 -6.49
C VAL A 46 15.78 5.90 -6.40
N VAL A 47 15.27 5.69 -5.18
CA VAL A 47 13.85 5.47 -4.91
C VAL A 47 13.24 6.78 -4.43
N ASN A 48 12.27 7.32 -5.18
CA ASN A 48 11.48 8.46 -4.74
C ASN A 48 10.46 7.99 -3.71
N CYS A 49 10.42 8.62 -2.56
CA CYS A 49 9.51 8.24 -1.48
C CYS A 49 8.70 9.46 -1.03
N PHE A 50 7.41 9.25 -0.83
CA PHE A 50 6.58 10.22 -0.14
C PHE A 50 6.64 9.94 1.36
N ILE A 51 6.91 10.95 2.17
CA ILE A 51 6.99 10.82 3.62
C ILE A 51 6.06 11.83 4.30
N ALA A 52 5.38 11.38 5.34
CA ALA A 52 4.51 12.19 6.20
C ALA A 52 5.00 12.09 7.65
N TYR A 53 5.09 13.22 8.31
CA TYR A 53 5.53 13.32 9.71
C TYR A 53 4.36 13.62 10.65
N PRO A 54 4.31 12.95 11.81
CA PRO A 54 3.29 13.25 12.81
C PRO A 54 3.59 14.56 13.55
N GLU A 55 2.51 15.22 13.99
CA GLU A 55 2.58 16.40 14.87
C GLU A 55 2.70 15.95 16.34
N VAL A 56 3.82 15.33 16.70
CA VAL A 56 4.10 14.81 18.05
C VAL A 56 5.42 15.38 18.60
N LYS A 57 5.53 15.48 19.93
CA LYS A 57 6.75 15.98 20.59
C LYS A 57 7.82 14.91 20.72
N ASP A 58 7.40 13.66 20.88
CA ASP A 58 8.31 12.53 21.10
C ASP A 58 8.70 11.87 19.79
N LYS A 59 9.79 11.11 19.82
CA LYS A 59 10.21 10.30 18.68
C LYS A 59 9.17 9.24 18.35
N ALA A 60 8.80 9.13 17.07
CA ALA A 60 7.76 8.25 16.57
C ALA A 60 8.31 6.96 15.95
N ALA A 61 7.51 5.89 16.00
CA ALA A 61 7.79 4.70 15.19
C ALA A 61 7.50 4.99 13.71
N ALA A 62 8.21 4.29 12.82
CA ALA A 62 8.04 4.43 11.39
C ALA A 62 7.21 3.29 10.79
N VAL A 63 6.43 3.61 9.74
CA VAL A 63 5.68 2.63 8.95
C VAL A 63 6.04 2.81 7.48
N ILE A 64 6.56 1.75 6.85
CA ILE A 64 6.68 1.70 5.38
C ILE A 64 5.32 1.30 4.81
N VAL A 65 4.84 2.05 3.82
CA VAL A 65 3.56 1.82 3.14
C VAL A 65 3.82 1.36 1.71
N ILE A 66 3.56 0.09 1.41
CA ILE A 66 3.78 -0.49 0.08
C ILE A 66 2.48 -0.36 -0.74
N HIS A 67 2.61 0.28 -1.90
CA HIS A 67 1.50 0.60 -2.78
C HIS A 67 0.83 -0.62 -3.44
N GLU A 68 -0.35 -0.41 -4.02
CA GLU A 68 -1.08 -1.41 -4.83
C GLU A 68 -0.43 -1.61 -6.21
N ILE A 69 -1.07 -2.46 -7.03
CA ILE A 69 -0.71 -2.67 -8.44
C ILE A 69 -0.87 -1.41 -9.31
N PHE A 70 -1.36 -0.33 -8.74
CA PHE A 70 -1.51 0.97 -9.40
C PHE A 70 -0.34 1.94 -9.13
N GLY A 71 0.72 1.48 -8.46
CA GLY A 71 1.85 2.30 -8.07
C GLY A 71 1.55 3.25 -6.90
N LEU A 72 2.40 4.25 -6.72
CA LEU A 72 2.27 5.25 -5.66
C LEU A 72 1.23 6.31 -6.04
N THR A 73 -0.04 5.99 -5.81
CA THR A 73 -1.18 6.89 -6.07
C THR A 73 -1.41 7.89 -4.94
N ASP A 74 -2.28 8.88 -5.18
CA ASP A 74 -2.71 9.85 -4.17
C ASP A 74 -3.35 9.19 -2.96
N TRP A 75 -4.10 8.09 -3.17
CA TRP A 75 -4.67 7.32 -2.07
C TRP A 75 -3.58 6.70 -1.17
N VAL A 76 -2.54 6.10 -1.72
CA VAL A 76 -1.44 5.53 -0.92
C VAL A 76 -0.70 6.61 -0.14
N ARG A 77 -0.47 7.78 -0.76
CA ARG A 77 0.08 8.97 -0.07
C ARG A 77 -0.86 9.44 1.05
N GLY A 78 -2.18 9.39 0.81
CA GLY A 78 -3.21 9.67 1.82
C GLY A 78 -3.21 8.67 2.98
N VAL A 79 -2.88 7.39 2.73
CA VAL A 79 -2.67 6.42 3.81
C VAL A 79 -1.46 6.80 4.68
N ALA A 80 -0.36 7.24 4.06
CA ALA A 80 0.81 7.71 4.81
C ALA A 80 0.46 8.94 5.67
N ASP A 81 -0.31 9.88 5.13
CA ASP A 81 -0.81 11.05 5.87
C ASP A 81 -1.71 10.65 7.06
N GLN A 82 -2.62 9.66 6.88
CA GLN A 82 -3.47 9.14 7.96
C GLN A 82 -2.68 8.41 9.07
N LEU A 83 -1.59 7.74 8.71
CA LEU A 83 -0.69 7.15 9.70
C LEU A 83 0.07 8.23 10.48
N ALA A 84 0.46 9.31 9.80
CA ALA A 84 1.06 10.46 10.47
C ALA A 84 0.06 11.16 11.41
N GLU A 85 -1.21 11.28 11.02
CA GLU A 85 -2.30 11.71 11.90
C GLU A 85 -2.42 10.82 13.17
N ALA A 86 -2.15 9.53 13.02
CA ALA A 86 -2.18 8.57 14.12
C ALA A 86 -0.89 8.55 14.97
N GLY A 87 0.10 9.38 14.67
CA GLY A 87 1.32 9.56 15.46
C GLY A 87 2.54 8.77 14.95
N TYR A 88 2.53 8.30 13.70
CA TYR A 88 3.63 7.51 13.12
C TYR A 88 4.31 8.27 11.99
N ILE A 89 5.63 8.15 11.86
CA ILE A 89 6.31 8.55 10.63
C ILE A 89 5.90 7.53 9.54
N ALA A 90 5.34 7.99 8.44
CA ALA A 90 4.92 7.09 7.36
C ALA A 90 5.66 7.41 6.07
N ILE A 91 6.28 6.39 5.46
CA ILE A 91 7.02 6.54 4.21
C ILE A 91 6.48 5.55 3.16
N ALA A 92 6.11 6.10 2.01
CA ALA A 92 5.59 5.33 0.88
C ALA A 92 6.57 5.43 -0.30
N PRO A 93 7.38 4.37 -0.56
CA PRO A 93 8.29 4.35 -1.69
C PRO A 93 7.52 4.17 -3.00
N ASP A 94 7.90 4.91 -4.03
CA ASP A 94 7.54 4.57 -5.40
C ASP A 94 8.52 3.52 -5.95
N LEU A 95 8.12 2.24 -5.83
CA LEU A 95 8.94 1.12 -6.29
C LEU A 95 9.12 1.09 -7.81
N LEU A 96 8.36 1.92 -8.54
CA LEU A 96 8.53 2.14 -9.97
C LEU A 96 9.49 3.28 -10.30
N SER A 97 10.19 3.86 -9.33
CA SER A 97 11.23 4.85 -9.56
C SER A 97 12.24 4.37 -10.59
N GLY A 98 12.50 5.18 -11.61
CA GLY A 98 13.39 4.84 -12.72
C GLY A 98 12.78 3.97 -13.83
N SER A 99 11.52 3.52 -13.70
CA SER A 99 10.86 2.64 -14.69
C SER A 99 10.21 3.39 -15.84
N ALA A 100 9.90 4.67 -15.67
CA ALA A 100 9.33 5.49 -16.73
C ALA A 100 10.41 6.04 -17.69
N PRO A 101 10.03 6.42 -18.91
CA PRO A 101 10.93 7.12 -19.81
C PRO A 101 11.56 8.35 -19.14
N GLY A 102 12.87 8.52 -19.27
CA GLY A 102 13.59 9.61 -18.60
C GLY A 102 13.87 9.42 -17.12
N GLY A 103 13.60 8.23 -16.55
CA GLY A 103 13.92 7.88 -15.16
C GLY A 103 12.85 8.26 -14.14
N GLY A 104 11.62 8.57 -14.58
CA GLY A 104 10.47 8.84 -13.72
C GLY A 104 9.89 7.58 -13.05
N GLY A 105 8.84 7.77 -12.25
CA GLY A 105 8.17 6.72 -11.50
C GLY A 105 6.71 6.50 -11.96
N THR A 106 5.85 6.18 -11.00
CA THR A 106 4.42 5.88 -11.22
C THR A 106 3.71 6.96 -12.05
N ALA A 107 3.93 8.24 -11.72
CA ALA A 107 3.21 9.35 -12.35
C ALA A 107 3.56 9.52 -13.85
N GLU A 108 4.78 9.18 -14.24
CA GLU A 108 5.32 9.38 -15.60
C GLU A 108 5.12 8.18 -16.51
N LEU A 109 4.56 7.06 -16.04
CA LEU A 109 4.34 5.85 -16.84
C LEU A 109 3.17 5.95 -17.83
N GLY A 110 2.35 7.02 -17.77
CA GLY A 110 1.36 7.31 -18.81
C GLY A 110 0.07 6.48 -18.76
N GLY A 111 -0.26 5.86 -17.61
CA GLY A 111 -1.56 5.23 -17.39
C GLY A 111 -1.53 3.89 -16.66
N ALA A 112 -2.72 3.44 -16.26
CA ALA A 112 -2.87 2.29 -15.37
C ALA A 112 -2.32 0.98 -15.96
N ASP A 113 -2.42 0.76 -17.28
CA ASP A 113 -1.92 -0.46 -17.92
C ASP A 113 -0.39 -0.50 -17.95
N ALA A 114 0.25 0.64 -18.24
CA ALA A 114 1.71 0.77 -18.22
C ALA A 114 2.25 0.55 -16.80
N VAL A 115 1.58 1.13 -15.79
CA VAL A 115 1.93 0.94 -14.37
C VAL A 115 1.80 -0.53 -13.97
N ARG A 116 0.67 -1.20 -14.29
CA ARG A 116 0.48 -2.63 -13.99
C ARG A 116 1.54 -3.51 -14.64
N LYS A 117 1.87 -3.24 -15.91
CA LYS A 117 2.92 -3.96 -16.64
C LYS A 117 4.28 -3.75 -15.97
N ALA A 118 4.63 -2.52 -15.61
CA ALA A 118 5.89 -2.20 -14.95
C ALA A 118 6.00 -2.90 -13.59
N ILE A 119 4.95 -2.87 -12.75
CA ILE A 119 4.92 -3.57 -11.45
C ILE A 119 5.10 -5.07 -11.62
N SER A 120 4.43 -5.68 -12.61
CA SER A 120 4.54 -7.12 -12.87
C SER A 120 5.93 -7.54 -13.35
N SER A 121 6.72 -6.58 -13.83
CA SER A 121 8.09 -6.81 -14.32
C SER A 121 9.16 -6.48 -13.29
N LEU A 122 8.80 -5.96 -12.11
CA LEU A 122 9.78 -5.62 -11.07
C LEU A 122 10.50 -6.87 -10.55
N PRO A 123 11.85 -6.91 -10.59
CA PRO A 123 12.59 -8.00 -10.01
C PRO A 123 12.37 -8.07 -8.49
N PRO A 124 12.06 -9.25 -7.93
CA PRO A 124 11.86 -9.42 -6.50
C PRO A 124 13.03 -8.92 -5.64
N ASP A 125 14.26 -9.12 -6.09
CA ASP A 125 15.45 -8.70 -5.35
C ASP A 125 15.61 -7.18 -5.34
N GLN A 126 15.25 -6.50 -6.44
CA GLN A 126 15.18 -5.04 -6.46
C GLN A 126 14.16 -4.49 -5.46
N ILE A 127 12.96 -5.09 -5.40
CA ILE A 127 11.93 -4.69 -4.42
C ILE A 127 12.48 -4.82 -3.00
N THR A 128 13.17 -5.94 -2.71
CA THR A 128 13.78 -6.16 -1.39
C THR A 128 14.87 -5.14 -1.09
N ALA A 129 15.74 -4.83 -2.05
CA ALA A 129 16.82 -3.86 -1.89
C ALA A 129 16.26 -2.44 -1.67
N ASP A 130 15.26 -2.04 -2.47
CA ASP A 130 14.59 -0.76 -2.33
C ASP A 130 13.96 -0.60 -0.93
N LEU A 131 13.20 -1.61 -0.47
CA LEU A 131 12.55 -1.59 0.83
C LEU A 131 13.56 -1.62 2.00
N ASN A 132 14.67 -2.34 1.87
CA ASN A 132 15.75 -2.30 2.86
C ASN A 132 16.41 -0.93 2.95
N ALA A 133 16.69 -0.29 1.80
CA ALA A 133 17.23 1.06 1.77
C ALA A 133 16.27 2.08 2.42
N VAL A 134 14.98 1.94 2.18
CA VAL A 134 13.94 2.77 2.82
C VAL A 134 13.90 2.51 4.33
N ALA A 135 14.00 1.25 4.77
CA ALA A 135 14.07 0.89 6.19
C ALA A 135 15.29 1.50 6.88
N GLU A 136 16.46 1.47 6.24
CA GLU A 136 17.67 2.11 6.75
C GLU A 136 17.57 3.63 6.78
N TYR A 137 16.90 4.21 5.79
CA TYR A 137 16.67 5.66 5.74
C TYR A 137 15.83 6.12 6.94
N VAL A 138 14.68 5.48 7.18
CA VAL A 138 13.80 5.89 8.29
C VAL A 138 14.40 5.60 9.66
N ALA A 139 15.24 4.56 9.78
CA ALA A 139 15.94 4.26 11.04
C ALA A 139 16.93 5.36 11.45
N LYS A 140 17.41 6.17 10.48
CA LYS A 140 18.35 7.28 10.70
C LYS A 140 17.67 8.63 10.92
N LEU A 141 16.34 8.71 10.78
CA LEU A 141 15.62 9.96 10.95
C LEU A 141 15.70 10.44 12.42
N PRO A 142 16.04 11.70 12.66
CA PRO A 142 16.11 12.25 14.01
C PRO A 142 14.78 12.17 14.78
N ALA A 143 13.65 12.28 14.04
CA ALA A 143 12.31 12.17 14.59
C ALA A 143 11.87 10.71 14.88
N GLY A 144 12.65 9.71 14.43
CA GLY A 144 12.35 8.29 14.61
C GLY A 144 12.83 7.74 15.94
N ASN A 145 12.08 6.79 16.51
CA ASN A 145 12.45 6.05 17.72
C ASN A 145 13.16 4.70 17.41
N GLY A 146 13.48 4.45 16.14
CA GLY A 146 14.13 3.22 15.68
C GLY A 146 13.21 2.01 15.51
N LYS A 147 11.92 2.09 15.86
CA LYS A 147 10.95 1.02 15.63
C LYS A 147 10.34 1.15 14.23
N LEU A 148 10.25 0.04 13.52
CA LEU A 148 9.78 -0.03 12.14
C LEU A 148 8.69 -1.07 11.99
N ALA A 149 7.59 -0.68 11.35
CA ALA A 149 6.58 -1.58 10.82
C ALA A 149 6.47 -1.44 9.30
N VAL A 150 5.84 -2.40 8.67
CA VAL A 150 5.50 -2.35 7.24
C VAL A 150 4.04 -2.71 7.03
N GLY A 151 3.35 -1.96 6.17
CA GLY A 151 2.00 -2.26 5.72
C GLY A 151 1.90 -2.10 4.22
N GLY A 152 1.10 -2.94 3.56
CA GLY A 152 0.93 -2.83 2.12
C GLY A 152 -0.38 -3.43 1.64
N PHE A 153 -0.78 -3.05 0.45
CA PHE A 153 -2.12 -3.25 -0.07
C PHE A 153 -2.10 -4.02 -1.39
N CYS A 154 -2.98 -4.99 -1.58
CA CYS A 154 -3.10 -5.78 -2.81
C CYS A 154 -1.76 -6.47 -3.15
N TRP A 155 -1.14 -6.14 -4.27
CA TRP A 155 0.22 -6.55 -4.61
C TRP A 155 1.20 -6.18 -3.49
N GLY A 156 1.12 -4.96 -2.96
CA GLY A 156 1.91 -4.51 -1.82
C GLY A 156 1.66 -5.28 -0.54
N GLY A 157 0.46 -5.85 -0.35
CA GLY A 157 0.17 -6.75 0.77
C GLY A 157 0.98 -8.06 0.67
N GLY A 158 1.11 -8.63 -0.53
CA GLY A 158 2.00 -9.75 -0.79
C GLY A 158 3.47 -9.38 -0.60
N GLN A 159 3.88 -8.19 -1.05
CA GLN A 159 5.25 -7.70 -0.84
C GLN A 159 5.55 -7.44 0.64
N THR A 160 4.57 -7.00 1.43
CA THR A 160 4.69 -6.86 2.89
C THR A 160 5.02 -8.20 3.54
N PHE A 161 4.27 -9.24 3.19
CA PHE A 161 4.51 -10.58 3.72
C PHE A 161 5.90 -11.08 3.30
N ARG A 162 6.26 -10.91 2.00
CA ARG A 162 7.58 -11.27 1.48
C ARG A 162 8.70 -10.45 2.15
N PHE A 163 8.52 -9.15 2.37
CA PHE A 163 9.54 -8.31 3.02
C PHE A 163 9.77 -8.73 4.47
N ALA A 164 8.75 -9.19 5.19
CA ALA A 164 8.91 -9.76 6.54
C ALA A 164 9.82 -11.00 6.55
N THR A 165 9.93 -11.75 5.44
CA THR A 165 10.90 -12.86 5.31
C THR A 165 12.32 -12.38 5.05
N ASN A 166 12.53 -11.15 4.61
CA ASN A 166 13.81 -10.61 4.14
C ASN A 166 14.39 -9.50 5.04
N ASN A 167 13.62 -8.99 6.02
CA ASN A 167 14.09 -7.97 6.94
C ASN A 167 13.77 -8.35 8.39
N LYS A 168 14.81 -8.53 9.21
CA LYS A 168 14.69 -8.96 10.62
C LYS A 168 14.41 -7.82 11.61
N ASN A 169 14.48 -6.58 11.15
CA ASN A 169 14.34 -5.39 12.02
C ASN A 169 12.92 -4.90 12.14
N ILE A 170 12.01 -5.43 11.30
CA ILE A 170 10.58 -5.09 11.32
C ILE A 170 9.95 -5.61 12.62
N LYS A 171 9.15 -4.78 13.29
CA LYS A 171 8.44 -5.10 14.53
C LYS A 171 7.05 -5.69 14.29
N ALA A 172 6.42 -5.34 13.16
CA ALA A 172 5.13 -5.87 12.73
C ALA A 172 4.96 -5.71 11.22
N ALA A 173 4.25 -6.65 10.59
CA ALA A 173 3.89 -6.62 9.18
C ALA A 173 2.35 -6.69 9.02
N PHE A 174 1.78 -5.80 8.20
CA PHE A 174 0.34 -5.63 8.00
C PHE A 174 -0.02 -5.87 6.53
N ALA A 175 -0.50 -7.08 6.22
CA ALA A 175 -0.83 -7.49 4.87
C ALA A 175 -2.32 -7.27 4.58
N PHE A 176 -2.64 -6.26 3.77
CA PHE A 176 -4.00 -5.96 3.35
C PHE A 176 -4.29 -6.64 2.01
N TYR A 177 -5.23 -7.57 2.00
CA TYR A 177 -5.70 -8.34 0.83
C TYR A 177 -4.56 -8.78 -0.12
N GLY A 178 -3.45 -9.21 0.48
CA GLY A 178 -2.28 -9.77 -0.20
C GLY A 178 -2.10 -11.25 0.08
N THR A 179 -1.52 -12.00 -0.87
CA THR A 179 -1.22 -13.42 -0.69
C THR A 179 0.07 -13.60 0.12
N GLY A 180 0.12 -14.64 0.95
CA GLY A 180 1.34 -15.04 1.66
C GLY A 180 2.30 -15.84 0.77
N PRO A 181 3.60 -15.92 1.15
CA PRO A 181 4.54 -16.84 0.52
C PRO A 181 4.11 -18.30 0.71
N GLU A 182 4.40 -19.13 -0.29
CA GLU A 182 4.07 -20.56 -0.28
C GLU A 182 5.25 -21.45 0.17
N ASN A 183 6.43 -20.86 0.37
CA ASN A 183 7.64 -21.59 0.77
C ASN A 183 7.84 -21.52 2.28
N GLU A 184 7.80 -22.69 2.94
CA GLU A 184 8.00 -22.82 4.40
C GLU A 184 9.36 -22.26 4.86
N ALA A 185 10.42 -22.49 4.10
CA ALA A 185 11.76 -22.00 4.46
C ALA A 185 11.84 -20.48 4.47
N ASP A 186 11.06 -19.80 3.61
CA ASP A 186 10.95 -18.35 3.61
C ASP A 186 10.22 -17.86 4.86
N LEU A 187 9.09 -18.47 5.19
CA LEU A 187 8.30 -18.11 6.37
C LEU A 187 9.05 -18.33 7.69
N ALA A 188 9.92 -19.33 7.76
CA ALA A 188 10.76 -19.58 8.93
C ALA A 188 11.70 -18.40 9.25
N ARG A 189 12.02 -17.54 8.27
CA ARG A 189 12.89 -16.36 8.48
C ARG A 189 12.16 -15.15 9.09
N ILE A 190 10.81 -15.16 9.14
CA ILE A 190 10.03 -14.06 9.73
C ILE A 190 10.32 -13.93 11.21
N ASN A 191 10.60 -12.71 11.69
CA ASN A 191 10.89 -12.40 13.08
C ASN A 191 9.89 -11.45 13.76
N CYS A 192 8.78 -11.16 13.11
CA CYS A 192 7.74 -10.29 13.64
C CYS A 192 6.36 -10.94 13.48
N PRO A 193 5.34 -10.51 14.21
CA PRO A 193 3.97 -10.89 13.91
C PRO A 193 3.55 -10.36 12.54
N VAL A 194 2.76 -11.15 11.82
CA VAL A 194 2.13 -10.77 10.57
C VAL A 194 0.61 -10.73 10.80
N TYR A 195 0.01 -9.60 10.48
CA TYR A 195 -1.42 -9.36 10.63
C TYR A 195 -2.06 -9.26 9.25
N GLY A 196 -3.02 -10.13 8.97
CA GLY A 196 -3.75 -10.16 7.71
C GLY A 196 -5.09 -9.42 7.81
N PHE A 197 -5.47 -8.71 6.73
CA PHE A 197 -6.71 -7.95 6.60
C PHE A 197 -7.36 -8.29 5.26
N TYR A 198 -8.47 -9.03 5.27
CA TYR A 198 -9.03 -9.65 4.07
C TYR A 198 -10.49 -9.29 3.87
N GLY A 199 -10.90 -9.02 2.62
CA GLY A 199 -12.31 -8.82 2.29
C GLY A 199 -13.04 -10.16 2.14
N GLY A 200 -14.23 -10.31 2.72
CA GLY A 200 -15.00 -11.55 2.69
C GLY A 200 -15.36 -12.02 1.27
N ASN A 201 -15.53 -11.08 0.34
CA ASN A 201 -15.87 -11.36 -1.05
C ASN A 201 -14.62 -11.47 -1.98
N ASP A 202 -13.40 -11.53 -1.42
CA ASP A 202 -12.16 -11.72 -2.19
C ASP A 202 -11.76 -13.20 -2.23
N ASN A 203 -12.51 -14.01 -2.96
CA ASN A 203 -12.30 -15.45 -3.04
C ASN A 203 -10.89 -15.82 -3.48
N ARG A 204 -10.28 -15.06 -4.39
CA ARG A 204 -8.94 -15.32 -4.92
C ARG A 204 -7.86 -15.24 -3.84
N VAL A 205 -7.87 -14.20 -3.03
CA VAL A 205 -6.89 -14.01 -1.95
C VAL A 205 -7.24 -14.90 -0.76
N ASN A 206 -8.52 -15.00 -0.41
CA ASN A 206 -8.98 -15.78 0.74
C ASN A 206 -8.64 -17.29 0.60
N ALA A 207 -8.59 -17.82 -0.63
CA ALA A 207 -8.16 -19.19 -0.89
C ALA A 207 -6.71 -19.47 -0.42
N THR A 208 -5.87 -18.44 -0.25
CA THR A 208 -4.48 -18.61 0.20
C THR A 208 -4.30 -18.54 1.72
N ILE A 209 -5.31 -18.06 2.46
CA ILE A 209 -5.25 -17.87 3.91
C ILE A 209 -5.01 -19.19 4.66
N PRO A 210 -5.73 -20.31 4.36
CA PRO A 210 -5.51 -21.57 5.05
C PRO A 210 -4.07 -22.07 4.93
N THR A 211 -3.51 -22.08 3.72
CA THR A 211 -2.12 -22.48 3.46
C THR A 211 -1.13 -21.61 4.22
N SER A 212 -1.28 -20.29 4.13
CA SER A 212 -0.42 -19.35 4.88
C SER A 212 -0.51 -19.57 6.38
N THR A 213 -1.71 -19.84 6.91
CA THR A 213 -1.93 -20.10 8.34
C THR A 213 -1.23 -21.38 8.78
N GLU A 214 -1.37 -22.46 8.00
CA GLU A 214 -0.72 -23.74 8.29
C GLU A 214 0.80 -23.61 8.27
N LEU A 215 1.37 -23.02 7.22
CA LEU A 215 2.81 -22.85 7.07
C LEU A 215 3.41 -21.95 8.16
N MET A 216 2.75 -20.84 8.52
CA MET A 216 3.16 -19.97 9.61
C MET A 216 3.13 -20.69 10.96
N LYS A 217 2.08 -21.48 11.23
CA LYS A 217 1.97 -22.32 12.42
C LYS A 217 3.11 -23.35 12.48
N LYS A 218 3.39 -24.03 11.36
CA LYS A 218 4.47 -25.02 11.25
C LYS A 218 5.84 -24.37 11.49
N ALA A 219 6.05 -23.16 10.96
CA ALA A 219 7.24 -22.35 11.22
C ALA A 219 7.29 -21.73 12.62
N LYS A 220 6.29 -21.92 13.47
CA LYS A 220 6.13 -21.32 14.80
C LYS A 220 6.15 -19.79 14.77
N LYS A 221 5.53 -19.20 13.75
CA LYS A 221 5.42 -17.75 13.55
C LYS A 221 3.99 -17.27 13.81
N THR A 222 3.87 -16.04 14.28
CA THR A 222 2.57 -15.42 14.54
C THR A 222 1.96 -14.92 13.24
N TYR A 223 0.77 -15.41 12.91
CA TYR A 223 -0.06 -14.92 11.81
C TYR A 223 -1.50 -14.79 12.29
N GLU A 224 -2.06 -13.61 12.19
CA GLU A 224 -3.42 -13.28 12.64
C GLU A 224 -4.24 -12.70 11.48
N PRO A 225 -4.84 -13.55 10.62
CA PRO A 225 -5.75 -13.09 9.57
C PRO A 225 -7.12 -12.72 10.14
N VAL A 226 -7.70 -11.62 9.66
CA VAL A 226 -9.08 -11.21 9.91
C VAL A 226 -9.77 -10.97 8.58
N THR A 227 -10.97 -11.54 8.41
CA THR A 227 -11.80 -11.37 7.23
C THR A 227 -12.99 -10.48 7.57
N TYR A 228 -13.23 -9.45 6.75
CA TYR A 228 -14.31 -8.49 6.89
C TYR A 228 -15.46 -8.86 5.96
N GLU A 229 -16.56 -9.27 6.55
CA GLU A 229 -17.75 -9.77 5.83
C GLU A 229 -18.29 -8.73 4.83
N GLY A 230 -18.68 -9.18 3.64
CA GLY A 230 -19.25 -8.35 2.58
C GLY A 230 -18.27 -7.41 1.87
N ALA A 231 -17.06 -7.23 2.40
CA ALA A 231 -16.06 -6.37 1.78
C ALA A 231 -15.39 -7.05 0.58
N GLY A 232 -15.07 -6.28 -0.44
CA GLY A 232 -14.36 -6.74 -1.64
C GLY A 232 -12.85 -6.60 -1.54
N HIS A 233 -12.15 -7.08 -2.59
CA HIS A 233 -10.74 -6.76 -2.77
C HIS A 233 -10.52 -5.24 -2.83
N GLY A 234 -9.50 -4.72 -2.16
CA GLY A 234 -9.22 -3.27 -2.14
C GLY A 234 -10.17 -2.45 -1.26
N PHE A 235 -10.84 -3.07 -0.29
CA PHE A 235 -11.84 -2.40 0.56
C PHE A 235 -11.28 -1.19 1.32
N MET A 236 -9.99 -1.13 1.61
CA MET A 236 -9.39 0.05 2.26
C MET A 236 -9.52 1.29 1.38
N ARG A 237 -9.24 1.17 0.09
CA ARG A 237 -9.40 2.26 -0.88
C ARG A 237 -10.85 2.49 -1.24
N ALA A 238 -11.59 1.42 -1.56
CA ALA A 238 -12.98 1.51 -1.95
C ALA A 238 -13.91 2.00 -0.82
N GLY A 239 -13.55 1.73 0.44
CA GLY A 239 -14.30 2.23 1.59
C GLY A 239 -13.97 3.68 1.97
N GLU A 240 -12.84 4.22 1.49
CA GLU A 240 -12.49 5.63 1.65
C GLU A 240 -13.11 6.51 0.55
N ASP A 241 -13.40 5.91 -0.61
CA ASP A 241 -14.09 6.60 -1.69
C ASP A 241 -15.49 7.05 -1.21
N PRO A 242 -15.86 8.33 -1.38
CA PRO A 242 -17.21 8.82 -1.03
C PRO A 242 -18.33 8.01 -1.69
N ALA A 243 -18.08 7.48 -2.91
CA ALA A 243 -19.00 6.62 -3.64
C ALA A 243 -18.92 5.14 -3.24
N GLY A 244 -18.06 4.78 -2.29
CA GLY A 244 -17.88 3.41 -1.83
C GLY A 244 -19.15 2.83 -1.18
N ASN A 245 -19.34 1.51 -1.33
CA ASN A 245 -20.47 0.83 -0.70
C ASN A 245 -20.26 0.67 0.82
N GLU A 246 -21.36 0.48 1.55
CA GLU A 246 -21.37 0.44 3.02
C GLU A 246 -20.52 -0.71 3.60
N ALA A 247 -20.46 -1.87 2.94
CA ALA A 247 -19.65 -3.00 3.41
C ALA A 247 -18.16 -2.67 3.37
N ASN A 248 -17.68 -2.01 2.31
CA ASN A 248 -16.28 -1.58 2.21
C ASN A 248 -15.97 -0.44 3.20
N LYS A 249 -16.90 0.51 3.42
CA LYS A 249 -16.74 1.59 4.40
C LYS A 249 -16.58 1.03 5.81
N LYS A 250 -17.51 0.15 6.22
CA LYS A 250 -17.47 -0.52 7.52
C LYS A 250 -16.16 -1.31 7.70
N ALA A 251 -15.81 -2.13 6.70
CA ALA A 251 -14.58 -2.93 6.73
C ALA A 251 -13.32 -2.06 6.86
N ARG A 252 -13.27 -0.94 6.12
CA ARG A 252 -12.18 0.02 6.21
C ARG A 252 -12.06 0.60 7.62
N ASP A 253 -13.15 1.03 8.22
CA ASP A 253 -13.13 1.65 9.55
C ASP A 253 -12.71 0.65 10.64
N GLU A 254 -13.20 -0.58 10.58
CA GLU A 254 -12.80 -1.67 11.47
C GLU A 254 -11.32 -2.04 11.27
N ALA A 255 -10.86 -2.14 10.02
CA ALA A 255 -9.48 -2.44 9.70
C ALA A 255 -8.52 -1.32 10.14
N TRP A 256 -8.88 -0.04 9.95
CA TRP A 256 -8.11 1.10 10.45
C TRP A 256 -8.01 1.09 11.96
N LYS A 257 -9.13 0.84 12.64
CA LYS A 257 -9.13 0.72 14.11
C LYS A 257 -8.17 -0.38 14.55
N ARG A 258 -8.30 -1.59 13.97
CA ARG A 258 -7.43 -2.73 14.27
C ARG A 258 -5.96 -2.42 13.99
N TRP A 259 -5.66 -1.81 12.85
CA TRP A 259 -4.29 -1.45 12.47
C TRP A 259 -3.66 -0.50 13.49
N LYS A 260 -4.35 0.58 13.85
CA LYS A 260 -3.90 1.53 14.88
C LYS A 260 -3.70 0.86 16.25
N ASP A 261 -4.62 -0.02 16.66
CA ASP A 261 -4.51 -0.72 17.94
C ASP A 261 -3.32 -1.71 17.97
N LEU A 262 -3.00 -2.33 16.83
CA LEU A 262 -1.83 -3.20 16.70
C LEU A 262 -0.52 -2.38 16.64
N LEU A 263 -0.51 -1.24 15.96
CA LEU A 263 0.65 -0.34 15.89
C LEU A 263 1.04 0.21 17.27
N LYS A 264 0.11 0.39 18.20
CA LYS A 264 0.41 0.82 19.59
C LYS A 264 1.25 -0.20 20.39
N LYS A 265 1.32 -1.45 19.91
CA LYS A 265 2.03 -2.53 20.58
C LYS A 265 3.51 -2.64 20.17
N ILE A 266 3.96 -1.83 19.21
CA ILE A 266 5.34 -1.85 18.71
C ILE A 266 6.22 -0.76 19.31
#